data_a48157e228d9c890bada6bc1af68634f
#
_entry.id   a48157e228d9c890bada6bc1af68634f
#
_cell.length_a   1.000
_cell.length_b   1.000
_cell.length_c   1.000
_cell.angle_alpha   90.00
_cell.angle_beta   90.00
_cell.angle_gamma   90.00
#
_symmetry.space_group_name_H-M   'P 1'
#
loop_
_entity.id
_entity.type
_entity.pdbx_description
1 polymer ?
#
loop_
_entity_poly.entity_id
_entity_poly.type
_entity_poly.pdbx_seq_one_letter_code
_entity_poly.pdbx_strand_id
1 'polypeptide(L)'
;MASKIFIQGHPEESCPSPEEYEAQVSFWAATPGFTIHHNFNQLWTTPRLPGPEYQSLLLLAAAVWAADKLVNRITAPDAWTRELTLEIPVNLSWMAPVTELAPLLDFLTGDHWRLVPRPGSPDLGFQSEWKLPWIPDLVCLFSGGVDSLVGAIDFLEAGYRLLLVSHYDFGQLAGYQKNLAMALTQHYGPDRVQGLGLRVQLEAPELSLRSRSLLFIALGLAAAGAFGSRMPLLVPENGFISLNPPLTLNRLGSYSTRTTHPYFTHNLRELCRQANIHHPLVNPYQGQTKGEMLARCRGGELLRALLPYTLSCSHPVVSRWHRQPQGNCGYCFPCLLRRAALHQINADQGRDYLYDALGDERLLANRVRGADLRSLLFALQNWEDSNRQARLRLHRTGPLPGDLESRHQVLEAGMTEIKTWLWDKAHSHLRQYANW
;
A
#
# COMPACT_ATOMS: atom_id res chain seq x y z
N MET A 1 -3.17 20.45 20.16
CA MET A 1 -3.08 21.53 19.15
C MET A 1 -2.83 20.88 17.82
N ALA A 2 -3.42 21.41 16.74
CA ALA A 2 -3.21 20.87 15.39
C ALA A 2 -1.77 21.12 14.93
N SER A 3 -1.11 20.07 14.43
CA SER A 3 0.23 20.17 13.83
C SER A 3 0.12 20.80 12.45
N LYS A 4 0.65 22.01 12.30
CA LYS A 4 0.60 22.79 11.06
C LYS A 4 1.92 22.62 10.30
N ILE A 5 1.84 22.21 9.02
CA ILE A 5 2.99 21.89 8.19
C ILE A 5 2.92 22.71 6.90
N PHE A 6 4.01 23.41 6.60
CA PHE A 6 4.19 24.18 5.36
C PHE A 6 4.88 23.31 4.32
N ILE A 7 4.30 23.23 3.13
CA ILE A 7 4.87 22.50 2.00
C ILE A 7 5.39 23.50 0.98
N GLN A 8 6.68 23.46 0.73
CA GLN A 8 7.34 24.31 -0.25
C GLN A 8 7.04 23.81 -1.68
N GLY A 9 6.65 24.70 -2.55
CA GLY A 9 6.29 24.41 -3.96
C GLY A 9 7.39 24.74 -4.96
N HIS A 10 8.41 25.51 -4.54
CA HIS A 10 9.52 25.94 -5.38
C HIS A 10 10.79 26.11 -4.54
N PRO A 11 11.99 25.88 -5.08
CA PRO A 11 13.27 25.99 -4.31
C PRO A 11 13.48 27.35 -3.64
N GLU A 12 13.02 28.43 -4.24
CA GLU A 12 13.18 29.80 -3.74
C GLU A 12 12.02 30.25 -2.85
N GLU A 13 10.97 29.42 -2.67
CA GLU A 13 9.84 29.77 -1.82
C GLU A 13 10.22 29.71 -0.34
N SER A 14 10.02 30.79 0.37
CA SER A 14 10.20 30.85 1.82
C SER A 14 8.87 30.73 2.55
N CYS A 15 8.87 30.09 3.72
CA CYS A 15 7.72 30.09 4.61
C CYS A 15 7.50 31.52 5.16
N PRO A 16 6.29 32.11 5.01
CA PRO A 16 6.04 33.51 5.40
C PRO A 16 6.10 33.72 6.92
N SER A 17 5.74 32.73 7.72
CA SER A 17 5.70 32.78 9.18
C SER A 17 6.19 31.45 9.76
N PRO A 18 7.51 31.17 9.73
CA PRO A 18 8.06 29.86 10.14
C PRO A 18 7.63 29.42 11.55
N GLU A 19 7.42 30.36 12.46
CA GLU A 19 7.02 30.14 13.86
C GLU A 19 5.59 29.61 14.02
N GLU A 20 4.73 29.74 13.01
CA GLU A 20 3.38 29.19 13.01
C GLU A 20 3.32 27.71 12.63
N TYR A 21 4.40 27.16 12.11
CA TYR A 21 4.45 25.80 11.59
C TYR A 21 5.36 24.91 12.44
N GLU A 22 4.87 23.71 12.75
CA GLU A 22 5.66 22.69 13.43
C GLU A 22 6.77 22.13 12.52
N ALA A 23 6.51 22.09 11.21
CA ALA A 23 7.48 21.63 10.22
C ALA A 23 7.33 22.36 8.88
N GLN A 24 8.46 22.49 8.17
CA GLN A 24 8.52 22.89 6.78
C GLN A 24 9.07 21.70 6.00
N VAL A 25 8.44 21.39 4.87
CA VAL A 25 8.81 20.23 4.03
C VAL A 25 9.10 20.71 2.62
N SER A 26 10.25 20.30 2.10
CA SER A 26 10.71 20.61 0.76
C SER A 26 11.04 19.35 -0.04
N PHE A 27 11.17 19.50 -1.35
CA PHE A 27 11.62 18.47 -2.29
C PHE A 27 13.03 18.76 -2.85
N TRP A 28 13.67 19.82 -2.36
CA TRP A 28 14.97 20.29 -2.83
C TRP A 28 15.99 20.31 -1.68
N ALA A 29 17.20 19.88 -2.00
CA ALA A 29 18.30 19.95 -1.04
C ALA A 29 18.66 21.41 -0.68
N ALA A 30 19.21 21.59 0.52
CA ALA A 30 19.68 22.88 1.02
C ALA A 30 18.58 23.92 1.39
N THR A 31 17.33 23.50 1.53
CA THR A 31 16.27 24.33 2.08
C THR A 31 16.12 24.13 3.59
N PRO A 32 15.69 25.15 4.37
CA PRO A 32 15.38 24.97 5.77
C PRO A 32 14.27 23.93 5.99
N GLY A 33 14.37 23.15 7.08
CA GLY A 33 13.36 22.16 7.45
C GLY A 33 13.68 20.75 7.00
N PHE A 34 12.62 19.98 6.68
CA PHE A 34 12.74 18.58 6.29
C PHE A 34 12.73 18.42 4.78
N THR A 35 13.65 17.62 4.25
CA THR A 35 13.75 17.39 2.81
C THR A 35 13.29 15.98 2.47
N ILE A 36 12.34 15.85 1.55
CA ILE A 36 11.98 14.58 0.94
C ILE A 36 13.04 14.24 -0.12
N HIS A 37 13.77 13.14 0.11
CA HIS A 37 14.71 12.61 -0.86
C HIS A 37 13.99 11.74 -1.87
N HIS A 38 14.07 12.09 -3.15
CA HIS A 38 13.37 11.41 -4.23
C HIS A 38 14.24 11.22 -5.48
N ASN A 39 13.77 10.37 -6.39
CA ASN A 39 14.34 10.19 -7.72
C ASN A 39 13.27 10.38 -8.81
N PHE A 40 12.43 11.39 -8.67
CA PHE A 40 11.32 11.65 -9.60
C PHE A 40 11.77 11.91 -11.03
N ASN A 41 13.03 12.32 -11.23
CA ASN A 41 13.64 12.40 -12.56
C ASN A 41 13.56 11.08 -13.34
N GLN A 42 13.42 9.93 -12.69
CA GLN A 42 13.21 8.64 -13.35
C GLN A 42 11.80 8.47 -13.94
N LEU A 43 10.79 9.20 -13.44
CA LEU A 43 9.47 9.24 -14.05
C LEU A 43 9.53 9.85 -15.47
N TRP A 44 10.57 10.60 -15.77
CA TRP A 44 10.74 11.36 -16.99
C TRP A 44 11.60 10.64 -18.05
N THR A 45 11.87 9.38 -17.82
CA THR A 45 12.35 8.46 -18.86
C THR A 45 11.21 8.00 -19.79
N THR A 46 10.10 8.70 -19.77
CA THR A 46 8.85 8.45 -20.47
C THR A 46 8.64 9.47 -21.60
N PRO A 47 7.80 9.22 -22.63
CA PRO A 47 7.75 10.06 -23.83
C PRO A 47 7.24 11.48 -23.60
N ARG A 48 6.53 11.71 -22.49
CA ARG A 48 5.97 13.03 -22.16
C ARG A 48 6.15 13.31 -20.67
N LEU A 49 6.40 14.57 -20.32
CA LEU A 49 6.30 15.02 -18.95
C LEU A 49 4.84 14.91 -18.51
N PRO A 50 4.53 14.32 -17.34
CA PRO A 50 3.21 14.43 -16.75
C PRO A 50 2.83 15.90 -16.59
N GLY A 51 1.57 16.22 -16.91
CA GLY A 51 1.03 17.57 -16.78
C GLY A 51 1.07 18.12 -15.35
N PRO A 52 0.78 19.41 -15.18
CA PRO A 52 0.83 20.06 -13.86
C PRO A 52 -0.16 19.46 -12.86
N GLU A 53 -1.26 18.85 -13.32
CA GLU A 53 -2.20 18.11 -12.49
C GLU A 53 -1.58 16.88 -11.82
N TYR A 54 -0.70 16.15 -12.55
CA TYR A 54 0.02 15.00 -11.98
C TYR A 54 1.15 15.43 -11.05
N GLN A 55 1.81 16.53 -11.35
CA GLN A 55 2.84 17.11 -10.49
C GLN A 55 2.24 17.53 -9.14
N SER A 56 1.08 18.19 -9.19
CA SER A 56 0.34 18.57 -7.99
C SER A 56 -0.14 17.35 -7.18
N LEU A 57 -0.65 16.31 -7.85
CA LEU A 57 -1.03 15.05 -7.18
C LEU A 57 0.18 14.40 -6.51
N LEU A 58 1.31 14.37 -7.19
CA LEU A 58 2.54 13.74 -6.69
C LEU A 58 3.09 14.51 -5.47
N LEU A 59 3.15 15.84 -5.57
CA LEU A 59 3.56 16.69 -4.44
C LEU A 59 2.60 16.54 -3.27
N LEU A 60 1.29 16.58 -3.51
CA LEU A 60 0.25 16.40 -2.50
C LEU A 60 0.37 15.06 -1.78
N ALA A 61 0.50 13.98 -2.55
CA ALA A 61 0.62 12.63 -1.97
C ALA A 61 1.92 12.44 -1.17
N ALA A 62 3.03 12.99 -1.65
CA ALA A 62 4.30 12.94 -0.94
C ALA A 62 4.31 13.84 0.31
N ALA A 63 3.63 14.99 0.27
CA ALA A 63 3.47 15.87 1.41
C ALA A 63 2.59 15.24 2.51
N VAL A 64 1.47 14.62 2.14
CA VAL A 64 0.62 13.84 3.07
C VAL A 64 1.42 12.71 3.71
N TRP A 65 2.21 11.98 2.92
CA TRP A 65 3.08 10.92 3.42
C TRP A 65 4.17 11.45 4.35
N ALA A 66 4.77 12.61 4.05
CA ALA A 66 5.75 13.24 4.91
C ALA A 66 5.14 13.69 6.25
N ALA A 67 3.97 14.31 6.24
CA ALA A 67 3.26 14.71 7.45
C ALA A 67 2.88 13.51 8.33
N ASP A 68 2.43 12.40 7.70
CA ASP A 68 2.14 11.14 8.40
C ASP A 68 3.39 10.59 9.13
N LYS A 69 4.59 10.83 8.60
CA LYS A 69 5.87 10.43 9.20
C LYS A 69 6.41 11.42 10.22
N LEU A 70 6.23 12.72 10.01
CA LEU A 70 6.86 13.75 10.85
C LEU A 70 6.19 13.91 12.21
N VAL A 71 4.86 13.81 12.27
CA VAL A 71 4.10 13.99 13.50
C VAL A 71 3.90 12.64 14.18
N ASN A 72 4.53 12.46 15.34
CA ASN A 72 4.43 11.20 16.07
C ASN A 72 3.03 11.02 16.69
N ARG A 73 2.40 9.88 16.49
CA ARG A 73 1.07 9.56 17.03
C ARG A 73 1.02 9.56 18.55
N ILE A 74 2.11 9.19 19.21
CA ILE A 74 2.17 9.13 20.67
C ILE A 74 1.99 10.50 21.33
N THR A 75 2.18 11.58 20.59
CA THR A 75 1.97 12.95 21.09
C THR A 75 0.51 13.39 21.09
N ALA A 76 -0.37 12.66 20.39
CA ALA A 76 -1.81 12.92 20.40
C ALA A 76 -2.43 12.59 21.78
N PRO A 77 -3.54 13.26 22.19
CA PRO A 77 -4.17 13.04 23.50
C PRO A 77 -4.60 11.59 23.76
N ASP A 78 -5.01 10.88 22.71
CA ASP A 78 -5.37 9.45 22.74
C ASP A 78 -4.19 8.54 22.33
N ALA A 79 -3.00 9.11 22.17
CA ALA A 79 -1.79 8.48 21.63
C ALA A 79 -2.00 7.85 20.23
N TRP A 80 -2.95 8.38 19.47
CA TRP A 80 -3.32 7.81 18.18
C TRP A 80 -3.79 8.82 17.13
N THR A 81 -4.88 9.59 17.41
CA THR A 81 -5.56 10.46 16.45
C THR A 81 -4.94 11.85 16.46
N ARG A 82 -4.26 12.22 15.40
CA ARG A 82 -3.62 13.54 15.24
C ARG A 82 -4.55 14.52 14.52
N GLU A 83 -4.38 15.80 14.80
CA GLU A 83 -4.94 16.89 14.00
C GLU A 83 -3.81 17.46 13.12
N LEU A 84 -3.92 17.27 11.80
CA LEU A 84 -2.89 17.62 10.85
C LEU A 84 -3.39 18.68 9.87
N THR A 85 -2.71 19.82 9.79
CA THR A 85 -2.99 20.87 8.81
C THR A 85 -1.82 20.98 7.84
N LEU A 86 -2.10 20.82 6.54
CA LEU A 86 -1.14 21.01 5.47
C LEU A 86 -1.47 22.26 4.67
N GLU A 87 -0.52 23.19 4.61
CA GLU A 87 -0.57 24.28 3.66
C GLU A 87 0.27 23.93 2.44
N ILE A 88 -0.39 23.78 1.29
CA ILE A 88 0.20 23.11 0.13
C ILE A 88 -0.08 23.85 -1.18
N PRO A 89 0.96 24.08 -2.03
CA PRO A 89 0.77 24.64 -3.35
C PRO A 89 0.22 23.58 -4.32
N VAL A 90 -0.80 23.95 -5.07
CA VAL A 90 -1.41 23.11 -6.11
C VAL A 90 -1.78 23.93 -7.32
N ASN A 91 -1.83 23.30 -8.49
CA ASN A 91 -2.31 23.94 -9.70
C ASN A 91 -3.83 24.18 -9.64
N LEU A 92 -4.35 24.96 -10.56
CA LEU A 92 -5.76 25.37 -10.56
C LEU A 92 -6.74 24.19 -10.59
N SER A 93 -6.39 23.07 -11.24
CA SER A 93 -7.28 21.89 -11.31
C SER A 93 -7.44 21.18 -9.95
N TRP A 94 -6.52 21.38 -9.02
CA TRP A 94 -6.55 20.80 -7.69
C TRP A 94 -7.09 21.73 -6.61
N MET A 95 -7.33 23.02 -6.89
CA MET A 95 -7.77 23.99 -5.85
C MET A 95 -9.06 23.59 -5.13
N ALA A 96 -10.05 23.10 -5.87
CA ALA A 96 -11.30 22.60 -5.27
C ALA A 96 -11.18 21.15 -4.79
N PRO A 97 -10.68 20.17 -5.60
CA PRO A 97 -10.61 18.77 -5.17
C PRO A 97 -9.75 18.52 -3.93
N VAL A 98 -8.72 19.33 -3.68
CA VAL A 98 -7.82 19.11 -2.53
C VAL A 98 -8.54 19.23 -1.19
N THR A 99 -9.53 20.10 -1.06
CA THR A 99 -10.30 20.24 0.19
C THR A 99 -11.20 19.03 0.44
N GLU A 100 -11.70 18.40 -0.62
CA GLU A 100 -12.51 17.19 -0.55
C GLU A 100 -11.65 15.93 -0.29
N LEU A 101 -10.32 16.03 -0.45
CA LEU A 101 -9.41 14.96 -0.09
C LEU A 101 -9.28 14.77 1.43
N ALA A 102 -9.48 15.81 2.24
CA ALA A 102 -9.30 15.74 3.70
C ALA A 102 -10.16 14.64 4.36
N PRO A 103 -11.50 14.53 4.13
CA PRO A 103 -12.30 13.44 4.68
C PRO A 103 -11.83 12.04 4.21
N LEU A 104 -11.27 11.97 3.00
CA LEU A 104 -10.74 10.72 2.49
C LEU A 104 -9.43 10.33 3.18
N LEU A 105 -8.61 11.30 3.57
CA LEU A 105 -7.42 11.09 4.39
C LEU A 105 -7.79 10.71 5.83
N ASP A 106 -8.84 11.31 6.41
CA ASP A 106 -9.37 10.92 7.72
C ASP A 106 -9.74 9.42 7.70
N PHE A 107 -10.46 9.01 6.67
CA PHE A 107 -10.79 7.60 6.47
C PHE A 107 -9.56 6.72 6.31
N LEU A 108 -8.57 7.15 5.51
CA LEU A 108 -7.37 6.37 5.20
C LEU A 108 -6.47 6.19 6.42
N THR A 109 -6.24 7.26 7.18
CA THR A 109 -5.21 7.32 8.23
C THR A 109 -5.74 7.20 9.65
N GLY A 110 -7.00 7.56 9.87
CA GLY A 110 -7.59 7.67 11.20
C GLY A 110 -7.16 8.95 11.95
N ASP A 111 -6.63 9.94 11.25
CA ASP A 111 -6.31 11.27 11.75
C ASP A 111 -7.38 12.27 11.29
N HIS A 112 -7.33 13.50 11.78
CA HIS A 112 -8.13 14.62 11.30
C HIS A 112 -7.27 15.54 10.43
N TRP A 113 -7.60 15.61 9.14
CA TRP A 113 -6.83 16.38 8.17
C TRP A 113 -7.54 17.67 7.78
N ARG A 114 -6.75 18.72 7.67
CA ARG A 114 -7.13 19.97 7.06
C ARG A 114 -6.12 20.32 5.97
N LEU A 115 -6.58 20.44 4.74
CA LEU A 115 -5.76 20.83 3.61
C LEU A 115 -6.08 22.27 3.24
N VAL A 116 -5.06 23.11 3.20
CA VAL A 116 -5.14 24.53 2.87
C VAL A 116 -4.41 24.75 1.53
N PRO A 117 -5.12 24.75 0.40
CA PRO A 117 -4.47 24.94 -0.89
C PRO A 117 -3.99 26.35 -1.09
N ARG A 118 -2.81 26.50 -1.69
CA ARG A 118 -2.28 27.74 -2.23
C ARG A 118 -2.16 27.61 -3.75
N PRO A 119 -2.50 28.66 -4.54
CA PRO A 119 -2.25 28.63 -5.97
C PRO A 119 -0.75 28.48 -6.25
N GLY A 120 -0.38 27.51 -7.10
CA GLY A 120 1.01 27.30 -7.50
C GLY A 120 1.12 26.11 -8.46
N SER A 121 2.17 26.10 -9.26
CA SER A 121 2.52 24.93 -10.06
C SER A 121 3.81 24.38 -9.51
N PRO A 122 3.78 23.22 -8.80
CA PRO A 122 5.00 22.62 -8.30
C PRO A 122 5.96 22.35 -9.42
N ASP A 123 7.21 22.80 -9.28
CA ASP A 123 8.30 22.42 -10.17
C ASP A 123 9.18 21.41 -9.45
N LEU A 124 9.02 20.15 -9.78
CA LEU A 124 9.80 19.06 -9.19
C LEU A 124 11.13 18.83 -9.93
N GLY A 125 11.57 19.75 -10.77
CA GLY A 125 12.91 19.77 -11.39
C GLY A 125 13.12 18.72 -12.47
N PHE A 126 12.20 18.57 -13.41
CA PHE A 126 12.17 17.48 -14.36
C PHE A 126 12.95 17.75 -15.68
N GLN A 127 13.91 16.87 -15.96
CA GLN A 127 14.49 16.75 -17.30
C GLN A 127 14.06 15.41 -17.90
N SER A 128 13.56 15.45 -19.15
CA SER A 128 13.07 14.26 -19.84
C SER A 128 14.17 13.66 -20.71
N GLU A 129 14.52 12.39 -20.46
CA GLU A 129 15.18 11.52 -21.42
C GLU A 129 14.34 10.27 -21.61
N TRP A 130 13.81 10.09 -22.81
CA TRP A 130 13.07 8.88 -23.18
C TRP A 130 14.01 7.68 -23.24
N LYS A 131 13.77 6.67 -22.41
CA LYS A 131 14.57 5.43 -22.35
C LYS A 131 13.77 4.15 -22.63
N LEU A 132 12.44 4.22 -22.60
CA LEU A 132 11.62 3.04 -22.88
C LEU A 132 11.35 2.97 -24.39
N PRO A 133 11.81 1.92 -25.09
CA PRO A 133 11.72 1.84 -26.55
C PRO A 133 10.33 1.43 -27.07
N TRP A 134 9.37 1.22 -26.16
CA TRP A 134 8.01 0.78 -26.47
C TRP A 134 6.99 1.46 -25.54
N ILE A 135 5.73 1.46 -25.95
CA ILE A 135 4.63 1.99 -25.13
C ILE A 135 3.99 0.82 -24.37
N PRO A 136 3.84 0.91 -23.03
CA PRO A 136 3.14 -0.11 -22.25
C PRO A 136 1.64 -0.12 -22.60
N ASP A 137 1.02 -1.28 -22.46
CA ASP A 137 -0.44 -1.40 -22.58
C ASP A 137 -1.13 -0.98 -21.27
N LEU A 138 -0.41 -1.13 -20.15
CA LEU A 138 -0.83 -0.63 -18.84
C LEU A 138 0.35 -0.43 -17.88
N VAL A 139 0.15 0.44 -16.89
CA VAL A 139 1.05 0.62 -15.75
C VAL A 139 0.55 -0.25 -14.60
N CYS A 140 1.45 -0.98 -13.95
CA CYS A 140 1.13 -1.87 -12.83
C CYS A 140 1.86 -1.44 -11.56
N LEU A 141 1.15 -1.22 -10.46
CA LEU A 141 1.77 -1.03 -9.15
C LEU A 141 2.43 -2.33 -8.69
N PHE A 142 3.73 -2.27 -8.45
CA PHE A 142 4.56 -3.43 -8.15
C PHE A 142 5.28 -3.28 -6.80
N SER A 143 4.60 -3.71 -5.73
CA SER A 143 5.11 -3.57 -4.36
C SER A 143 6.23 -4.55 -4.01
N GLY A 144 6.43 -5.60 -4.81
CA GLY A 144 7.31 -6.74 -4.48
C GLY A 144 6.64 -7.78 -3.58
N GLY A 145 5.36 -7.62 -3.27
CA GLY A 145 4.53 -8.62 -2.58
C GLY A 145 3.90 -9.64 -3.54
N VAL A 146 3.26 -10.64 -2.95
CA VAL A 146 2.65 -11.75 -3.72
C VAL A 146 1.58 -11.25 -4.69
N ASP A 147 0.68 -10.37 -4.24
CA ASP A 147 -0.45 -9.90 -5.06
C ASP A 147 0.04 -9.14 -6.30
N SER A 148 1.03 -8.26 -6.13
CA SER A 148 1.62 -7.54 -7.26
C SER A 148 2.37 -8.45 -8.22
N LEU A 149 3.00 -9.53 -7.71
CA LEU A 149 3.64 -10.54 -8.54
C LEU A 149 2.60 -11.32 -9.37
N VAL A 150 1.52 -11.80 -8.74
CA VAL A 150 0.41 -12.47 -9.45
C VAL A 150 -0.16 -11.57 -10.53
N GLY A 151 -0.45 -10.29 -10.19
CA GLY A 151 -0.96 -9.33 -11.15
C GLY A 151 -0.04 -9.13 -12.35
N ALA A 152 1.27 -8.99 -12.13
CA ALA A 152 2.22 -8.85 -13.20
C ALA A 152 2.28 -10.10 -14.11
N ILE A 153 2.35 -11.30 -13.51
CA ILE A 153 2.38 -12.56 -14.25
C ILE A 153 1.10 -12.74 -15.09
N ASP A 154 -0.09 -12.58 -14.49
CA ASP A 154 -1.36 -12.80 -15.17
C ASP A 154 -1.53 -11.92 -16.42
N PHE A 155 -1.14 -10.66 -16.35
CA PHE A 155 -1.24 -9.74 -17.48
C PHE A 155 -0.13 -9.97 -18.53
N LEU A 156 1.07 -10.38 -18.11
CA LEU A 156 2.14 -10.78 -19.03
C LEU A 156 1.78 -12.07 -19.78
N GLU A 157 1.21 -13.06 -19.09
CA GLU A 157 0.66 -14.29 -19.71
C GLU A 157 -0.49 -13.99 -20.67
N ALA A 158 -1.31 -12.97 -20.35
CA ALA A 158 -2.36 -12.51 -21.24
C ALA A 158 -1.88 -11.72 -22.46
N GLY A 159 -0.56 -11.53 -22.62
CA GLY A 159 0.04 -10.86 -23.79
C GLY A 159 0.30 -9.38 -23.63
N TYR A 160 -0.05 -8.75 -22.51
CA TYR A 160 0.14 -7.31 -22.27
C TYR A 160 1.62 -6.95 -22.06
N ARG A 161 1.97 -5.69 -22.37
CA ARG A 161 3.25 -5.06 -22.05
C ARG A 161 3.09 -4.17 -20.83
N LEU A 162 3.92 -4.39 -19.79
CA LEU A 162 3.77 -3.75 -18.50
C LEU A 162 4.92 -2.81 -18.17
N LEU A 163 4.58 -1.61 -17.68
CA LEU A 163 5.49 -0.81 -16.87
C LEU A 163 5.20 -1.07 -15.38
N LEU A 164 6.14 -1.74 -14.69
CA LEU A 164 6.03 -2.03 -13.28
C LEU A 164 6.53 -0.85 -12.45
N VAL A 165 5.65 -0.15 -11.76
CA VAL A 165 5.99 0.98 -10.89
C VAL A 165 6.11 0.51 -9.45
N SER A 166 7.28 0.72 -8.86
CA SER A 166 7.59 0.36 -7.47
C SER A 166 7.91 1.59 -6.64
N HIS A 167 7.50 1.60 -5.37
CA HIS A 167 7.89 2.61 -4.39
C HIS A 167 8.72 1.98 -3.29
N TYR A 168 9.84 2.64 -2.94
CA TYR A 168 10.67 2.24 -1.80
C TYR A 168 11.16 3.45 -0.99
N ASP A 169 11.23 3.27 0.31
CA ASP A 169 11.78 4.22 1.29
C ASP A 169 13.07 3.69 1.95
N PHE A 170 13.43 2.42 1.71
CA PHE A 170 14.69 1.82 2.16
C PHE A 170 15.26 0.83 1.13
N GLY A 171 16.59 0.74 1.07
CA GLY A 171 17.30 0.05 -0.02
C GLY A 171 17.01 -1.44 -0.17
N GLN A 172 16.62 -2.12 0.91
CA GLN A 172 16.35 -3.56 0.85
C GLN A 172 15.03 -3.86 0.14
N LEU A 173 13.98 -3.05 0.38
CA LEU A 173 12.73 -3.18 -0.38
C LEU A 173 12.98 -2.98 -1.87
N ALA A 174 13.81 -1.98 -2.22
CA ALA A 174 14.24 -1.78 -3.60
C ALA A 174 14.90 -3.02 -4.21
N GLY A 175 15.73 -3.74 -3.42
CA GLY A 175 16.38 -4.99 -3.83
C GLY A 175 15.37 -6.09 -4.20
N TYR A 176 14.36 -6.34 -3.35
CA TYR A 176 13.29 -7.30 -3.64
C TYR A 176 12.52 -6.94 -4.91
N GLN A 177 12.09 -5.68 -5.02
CA GLN A 177 11.34 -5.19 -6.17
C GLN A 177 12.15 -5.31 -7.46
N LYS A 178 13.42 -4.88 -7.42
CA LYS A 178 14.33 -4.96 -8.57
C LYS A 178 14.58 -6.39 -9.02
N ASN A 179 14.86 -7.31 -8.10
CA ASN A 179 15.15 -8.70 -8.43
C ASN A 179 13.94 -9.40 -9.06
N LEU A 180 12.73 -9.16 -8.53
CA LEU A 180 11.50 -9.70 -9.11
C LEU A 180 11.22 -9.10 -10.50
N ALA A 181 11.39 -7.78 -10.68
CA ALA A 181 11.22 -7.14 -11.98
C ALA A 181 12.23 -7.67 -13.00
N MET A 182 13.49 -7.87 -12.59
CA MET A 182 14.52 -8.47 -13.46
C MET A 182 14.20 -9.92 -13.84
N ALA A 183 13.71 -10.73 -12.90
CA ALA A 183 13.29 -12.10 -13.20
C ALA A 183 12.11 -12.14 -14.21
N LEU A 184 11.14 -11.24 -14.06
CA LEU A 184 10.05 -11.11 -15.04
C LEU A 184 10.57 -10.64 -16.40
N THR A 185 11.50 -9.67 -16.44
CA THR A 185 12.14 -9.20 -17.67
C THR A 185 12.94 -10.32 -18.35
N GLN A 186 13.64 -11.13 -17.57
CA GLN A 186 14.39 -12.27 -18.12
C GLN A 186 13.45 -13.34 -18.70
N HIS A 187 12.29 -13.56 -18.09
CA HIS A 187 11.33 -14.58 -18.55
C HIS A 187 10.50 -14.14 -19.76
N TYR A 188 10.00 -12.90 -19.75
CA TYR A 188 9.06 -12.40 -20.77
C TYR A 188 9.71 -11.54 -21.88
N GLY A 189 10.93 -11.09 -21.66
CA GLY A 189 11.65 -10.18 -22.57
C GLY A 189 11.58 -8.70 -22.18
N PRO A 190 12.64 -7.91 -22.50
CA PRO A 190 12.72 -6.48 -22.15
C PRO A 190 11.76 -5.59 -22.98
N ASP A 191 11.19 -6.10 -24.05
CA ASP A 191 10.16 -5.48 -24.89
C ASP A 191 8.72 -5.71 -24.35
N ARG A 192 8.58 -6.53 -23.32
CA ARG A 192 7.31 -6.87 -22.68
C ARG A 192 7.14 -6.30 -21.28
N VAL A 193 8.22 -6.16 -20.52
CA VAL A 193 8.16 -5.70 -19.13
C VAL A 193 9.39 -4.88 -18.76
N GLN A 194 9.14 -3.74 -18.11
CA GLN A 194 10.16 -2.84 -17.56
C GLN A 194 9.79 -2.45 -16.13
N GLY A 195 10.79 -2.46 -15.23
CA GLY A 195 10.66 -1.96 -13.87
C GLY A 195 11.05 -0.50 -13.75
N LEU A 196 10.25 0.29 -13.01
CA LEU A 196 10.52 1.67 -12.63
C LEU A 196 10.49 1.78 -11.10
N GLY A 197 11.66 1.85 -10.47
CA GLY A 197 11.80 1.97 -9.02
C GLY A 197 11.85 3.43 -8.57
N LEU A 198 10.85 3.88 -7.83
CA LEU A 198 10.74 5.27 -7.36
C LEU A 198 11.04 5.35 -5.87
N ARG A 199 12.04 6.18 -5.55
CA ARG A 199 12.43 6.48 -4.17
C ARG A 199 11.66 7.69 -3.68
N VAL A 200 11.06 7.56 -2.49
CA VAL A 200 10.57 8.69 -1.68
C VAL A 200 10.96 8.37 -0.25
N GLN A 201 11.88 9.13 0.31
CA GLN A 201 12.46 8.88 1.63
C GLN A 201 12.49 10.15 2.45
N LEU A 202 12.14 9.99 3.72
CA LEU A 202 12.23 11.02 4.75
C LEU A 202 12.60 10.35 6.08
N GLU A 203 13.59 10.87 6.76
CA GLU A 203 13.89 10.45 8.14
C GLU A 203 12.93 11.16 9.09
N ALA A 204 12.15 10.39 9.84
CA ALA A 204 11.12 10.91 10.71
C ALA A 204 10.74 9.90 11.80
N PRO A 205 10.18 10.35 12.94
CA PRO A 205 9.97 9.52 14.12
C PRO A 205 8.82 8.51 14.00
N GLU A 206 7.77 8.79 13.19
CA GLU A 206 6.62 7.91 13.09
C GLU A 206 6.89 6.73 12.15
N LEU A 207 6.58 5.53 12.62
CA LEU A 207 6.80 4.28 11.89
C LEU A 207 5.52 3.73 11.24
N SER A 208 4.35 4.18 11.70
CA SER A 208 3.07 3.71 11.16
C SER A 208 2.69 4.47 9.89
N LEU A 209 2.90 3.84 8.73
CA LEU A 209 2.65 4.46 7.43
C LEU A 209 1.26 4.08 6.91
N ARG A 210 0.27 4.97 7.12
CA ARG A 210 -1.10 4.74 6.65
C ARG A 210 -1.42 5.44 5.33
N SER A 211 -0.73 6.54 5.04
CA SER A 211 -0.91 7.33 3.81
C SER A 211 -0.10 6.81 2.61
N ARG A 212 0.75 5.80 2.80
CA ARG A 212 1.65 5.28 1.76
C ARG A 212 0.93 4.85 0.48
N SER A 213 -0.30 4.36 0.59
CA SER A 213 -1.08 3.94 -0.59
C SER A 213 -1.45 5.11 -1.50
N LEU A 214 -1.77 6.29 -0.95
CA LEU A 214 -2.00 7.49 -1.74
C LEU A 214 -0.74 7.85 -2.55
N LEU A 215 0.42 7.87 -1.90
CA LEU A 215 1.70 8.11 -2.58
C LEU A 215 1.95 7.08 -3.70
N PHE A 216 1.72 5.80 -3.42
CA PHE A 216 1.98 4.74 -4.39
C PHE A 216 1.05 4.83 -5.62
N ILE A 217 -0.24 5.13 -5.40
CA ILE A 217 -1.19 5.38 -6.50
C ILE A 217 -0.80 6.65 -7.28
N ALA A 218 -0.41 7.72 -6.61
CA ALA A 218 0.03 8.97 -7.26
C ALA A 218 1.27 8.75 -8.15
N LEU A 219 2.25 7.96 -7.70
CA LEU A 219 3.41 7.58 -8.50
C LEU A 219 3.01 6.78 -9.75
N GLY A 220 2.08 5.83 -9.60
CA GLY A 220 1.53 5.07 -10.72
C GLY A 220 0.77 5.93 -11.72
N LEU A 221 -0.07 6.86 -11.23
CA LEU A 221 -0.81 7.80 -12.08
C LEU A 221 0.12 8.78 -12.81
N ALA A 222 1.15 9.28 -12.13
CA ALA A 222 2.16 10.13 -12.79
C ALA A 222 2.91 9.38 -13.89
N ALA A 223 3.27 8.12 -13.65
CA ALA A 223 3.87 7.27 -14.68
C ALA A 223 2.89 7.00 -15.83
N ALA A 224 1.62 6.74 -15.54
CA ALA A 224 0.59 6.53 -16.57
C ALA A 224 0.33 7.78 -17.42
N GLY A 225 0.33 8.97 -16.80
CA GLY A 225 0.13 10.26 -17.46
C GLY A 225 1.15 10.55 -18.57
N ALA A 226 2.34 9.99 -18.44
CA ALA A 226 3.38 10.11 -19.46
C ALA A 226 3.06 9.35 -20.77
N PHE A 227 2.14 8.40 -20.76
CA PHE A 227 1.74 7.61 -21.94
C PHE A 227 0.36 7.98 -22.49
N GLY A 228 -0.28 9.00 -21.95
CA GLY A 228 -1.57 9.48 -22.39
C GLY A 228 -2.65 9.41 -21.32
N SER A 229 -3.71 10.17 -21.48
CA SER A 229 -4.73 10.45 -20.46
C SER A 229 -5.62 9.25 -20.04
N ARG A 230 -5.53 8.13 -20.75
CA ARG A 230 -6.36 6.94 -20.50
C ARG A 230 -5.56 5.65 -20.26
N MET A 231 -4.25 5.76 -20.05
CA MET A 231 -3.41 4.62 -19.70
C MET A 231 -3.93 3.95 -18.42
N PRO A 232 -4.31 2.66 -18.42
CA PRO A 232 -4.82 2.02 -17.21
C PRO A 232 -3.72 1.88 -16.16
N LEU A 233 -4.10 2.11 -14.89
CA LEU A 233 -3.29 1.79 -13.73
C LEU A 233 -3.84 0.55 -13.03
N LEU A 234 -3.08 -0.54 -13.12
CA LEU A 234 -3.38 -1.79 -12.43
C LEU A 234 -2.90 -1.73 -10.98
N VAL A 235 -3.81 -1.99 -10.06
CA VAL A 235 -3.57 -2.02 -8.60
C VAL A 235 -3.91 -3.43 -8.10
N PRO A 236 -2.98 -4.41 -8.23
CA PRO A 236 -3.26 -5.79 -7.87
C PRO A 236 -3.31 -5.94 -6.35
N GLU A 237 -4.50 -6.18 -5.83
CA GLU A 237 -4.72 -6.46 -4.40
C GLU A 237 -5.92 -7.39 -4.24
N ASN A 238 -5.79 -8.43 -3.44
CA ASN A 238 -6.91 -9.33 -3.15
C ASN A 238 -8.05 -8.62 -2.39
N GLY A 239 -9.28 -9.10 -2.60
CA GLY A 239 -10.46 -8.46 -2.04
C GLY A 239 -10.53 -8.52 -0.52
N PHE A 240 -10.02 -9.58 0.12
CA PHE A 240 -10.04 -9.69 1.58
C PHE A 240 -9.16 -8.61 2.24
N ILE A 241 -7.95 -8.37 1.71
CA ILE A 241 -7.09 -7.27 2.18
C ILE A 241 -7.69 -5.91 1.82
N SER A 242 -8.28 -5.78 0.61
CA SER A 242 -8.94 -4.53 0.20
C SER A 242 -10.09 -4.15 1.15
N LEU A 243 -10.90 -5.12 1.59
CA LEU A 243 -11.95 -4.90 2.59
C LEU A 243 -11.38 -4.62 3.97
N ASN A 244 -10.19 -5.18 4.28
CA ASN A 244 -9.50 -5.04 5.54
C ASN A 244 -10.41 -5.23 6.78
N PRO A 245 -11.04 -6.40 6.94
CA PRO A 245 -12.02 -6.63 7.99
C PRO A 245 -11.35 -6.49 9.37
N PRO A 246 -11.94 -5.72 10.30
CA PRO A 246 -11.45 -5.63 11.65
C PRO A 246 -11.74 -6.94 12.39
N LEU A 247 -10.70 -7.69 12.68
CA LEU A 247 -10.81 -8.99 13.36
C LEU A 247 -11.20 -8.83 14.84
N THR A 248 -10.80 -7.71 15.45
CA THR A 248 -11.13 -7.34 16.83
C THR A 248 -11.46 -5.85 16.89
N LEU A 249 -12.15 -5.41 17.94
CA LEU A 249 -12.48 -4.01 18.15
C LEU A 249 -11.23 -3.13 18.20
N ASN A 250 -10.14 -3.61 18.79
CA ASN A 250 -8.86 -2.89 18.86
C ASN A 250 -8.23 -2.66 17.49
N ARG A 251 -8.61 -3.43 16.47
CA ARG A 251 -8.10 -3.25 15.10
C ARG A 251 -8.92 -2.25 14.28
N LEU A 252 -10.05 -1.78 14.75
CA LEU A 252 -10.85 -0.76 14.04
C LEU A 252 -10.08 0.54 13.84
N GLY A 253 -9.23 0.93 14.79
CA GLY A 253 -8.40 2.13 14.74
C GLY A 253 -6.96 1.86 14.29
N SER A 254 -6.21 1.12 15.11
CA SER A 254 -4.75 1.14 15.11
C SER A 254 -4.05 0.19 14.14
N TYR A 255 -4.67 -0.89 13.71
CA TYR A 255 -4.00 -1.91 12.89
C TYR A 255 -4.59 -2.08 11.49
N SER A 256 -5.56 -1.25 11.11
CA SER A 256 -6.24 -1.32 9.81
C SER A 256 -5.63 -0.36 8.82
N THR A 257 -4.96 -0.88 7.79
CA THR A 257 -4.53 -0.09 6.64
C THR A 257 -5.61 -0.19 5.56
N ARG A 258 -6.18 0.93 5.15
CA ARG A 258 -7.28 0.99 4.17
C ARG A 258 -6.79 1.27 2.76
N THR A 259 -5.64 0.69 2.41
CA THR A 259 -4.82 1.02 1.24
C THR A 259 -5.55 0.95 -0.10
N THR A 260 -6.37 -0.08 -0.29
CA THR A 260 -7.14 -0.34 -1.52
C THR A 260 -8.63 -0.52 -1.21
N HIS A 261 -9.06 -0.02 -0.04
CA HIS A 261 -10.46 -0.11 0.35
C HIS A 261 -11.37 0.48 -0.73
N PRO A 262 -12.48 -0.18 -1.10
CA PRO A 262 -13.34 0.26 -2.20
C PRO A 262 -13.82 1.71 -2.06
N TYR A 263 -14.12 2.17 -0.85
CA TYR A 263 -14.48 3.56 -0.59
C TYR A 263 -13.33 4.53 -0.92
N PHE A 264 -12.11 4.20 -0.48
CA PHE A 264 -10.93 5.02 -0.73
C PHE A 264 -10.63 5.13 -2.24
N THR A 265 -10.56 3.99 -2.92
CA THR A 265 -10.20 3.95 -4.34
C THR A 265 -11.28 4.57 -5.23
N HIS A 266 -12.56 4.43 -4.87
CA HIS A 266 -13.67 5.05 -5.58
C HIS A 266 -13.62 6.59 -5.48
N ASN A 267 -13.50 7.12 -4.26
CA ASN A 267 -13.47 8.57 -4.05
C ASN A 267 -12.18 9.21 -4.57
N LEU A 268 -11.03 8.56 -4.40
CA LEU A 268 -9.77 9.05 -4.97
C LEU A 268 -9.86 9.17 -6.50
N ARG A 269 -10.45 8.18 -7.18
CA ARG A 269 -10.67 8.23 -8.64
C ARG A 269 -11.56 9.41 -9.01
N GLU A 270 -12.61 9.68 -8.24
CA GLU A 270 -13.52 10.79 -8.51
C GLU A 270 -12.81 12.15 -8.32
N LEU A 271 -12.01 12.32 -7.27
CA LEU A 271 -11.20 13.52 -7.05
C LEU A 271 -10.16 13.72 -8.18
N CYS A 272 -9.50 12.65 -8.59
CA CYS A 272 -8.59 12.67 -9.73
C CYS A 272 -9.29 13.12 -11.01
N ARG A 273 -10.53 12.63 -11.26
CA ARG A 273 -11.33 13.02 -12.42
C ARG A 273 -11.68 14.52 -12.41
N GLN A 274 -12.05 15.05 -11.25
CA GLN A 274 -12.29 16.47 -11.06
C GLN A 274 -11.03 17.32 -11.32
N ALA A 275 -9.86 16.77 -11.00
CA ALA A 275 -8.56 17.38 -11.27
C ALA A 275 -7.99 17.08 -12.67
N ASN A 276 -8.82 16.64 -13.63
CA ASN A 276 -8.47 16.28 -15.01
C ASN A 276 -7.52 15.08 -15.17
N ILE A 277 -7.50 14.16 -14.20
CA ILE A 277 -6.78 12.89 -14.28
C ILE A 277 -7.79 11.76 -14.51
N HIS A 278 -7.82 11.18 -15.71
CA HIS A 278 -8.88 10.27 -16.18
C HIS A 278 -8.44 8.81 -16.35
N HIS A 279 -7.35 8.38 -15.73
CA HIS A 279 -6.85 7.03 -15.83
C HIS A 279 -7.80 6.02 -15.16
N PRO A 280 -8.13 4.90 -15.81
CA PRO A 280 -8.79 3.79 -15.13
C PRO A 280 -7.89 3.22 -14.04
N LEU A 281 -8.39 3.20 -12.80
CA LEU A 281 -7.83 2.45 -11.68
C LEU A 281 -8.47 1.06 -11.69
N VAL A 282 -7.69 0.02 -11.96
CA VAL A 282 -8.20 -1.34 -12.17
C VAL A 282 -7.64 -2.28 -11.10
N ASN A 283 -8.52 -2.88 -10.31
CA ASN A 283 -8.18 -4.03 -9.46
C ASN A 283 -9.00 -5.25 -9.89
N PRO A 284 -8.41 -6.21 -10.64
CA PRO A 284 -9.14 -7.39 -11.12
C PRO A 284 -9.40 -8.43 -10.03
N TYR A 285 -8.78 -8.30 -8.87
CA TYR A 285 -8.80 -9.29 -7.79
C TYR A 285 -9.69 -8.92 -6.61
N GLN A 286 -10.47 -7.85 -6.72
CA GLN A 286 -11.33 -7.40 -5.61
C GLN A 286 -12.45 -8.40 -5.24
N GLY A 287 -12.75 -9.34 -6.11
CA GLY A 287 -13.68 -10.46 -5.89
C GLY A 287 -13.00 -11.78 -5.51
N GLN A 288 -11.71 -11.77 -5.15
CA GLN A 288 -10.93 -12.98 -4.83
C GLN A 288 -10.21 -12.85 -3.51
N THR A 289 -10.02 -13.98 -2.81
CA THR A 289 -9.05 -14.07 -1.70
C THR A 289 -7.62 -14.13 -2.24
N LYS A 290 -6.63 -14.01 -1.35
CA LYS A 290 -5.23 -14.17 -1.73
C LYS A 290 -4.92 -15.60 -2.19
N GLY A 291 -5.51 -16.62 -1.57
CA GLY A 291 -5.36 -18.03 -1.97
C GLY A 291 -5.96 -18.30 -3.33
N GLU A 292 -7.14 -17.75 -3.62
CA GLU A 292 -7.77 -17.85 -4.94
C GLU A 292 -6.94 -17.18 -6.05
N MET A 293 -6.33 -15.99 -5.76
CA MET A 293 -5.40 -15.36 -6.68
C MET A 293 -4.22 -16.27 -7.02
N LEU A 294 -3.61 -16.87 -5.98
CA LEU A 294 -2.48 -17.79 -6.16
C LEU A 294 -2.85 -19.03 -6.97
N ALA A 295 -4.00 -19.64 -6.63
CA ALA A 295 -4.47 -20.87 -7.29
C ALA A 295 -4.85 -20.66 -8.75
N ARG A 296 -5.31 -19.46 -9.11
CA ARG A 296 -5.78 -19.10 -10.47
C ARG A 296 -4.72 -18.38 -11.30
N CYS A 297 -3.51 -18.14 -10.76
CA CYS A 297 -2.43 -17.46 -11.47
C CYS A 297 -2.08 -18.22 -12.76
N ARG A 298 -2.07 -17.52 -13.90
CA ARG A 298 -1.86 -18.10 -15.23
C ARG A 298 -0.45 -18.69 -15.40
N GLY A 299 0.57 -18.08 -14.79
CA GLY A 299 1.96 -18.58 -14.81
C GLY A 299 2.33 -19.26 -13.49
N GLY A 300 1.59 -20.28 -13.07
CA GLY A 300 1.74 -20.95 -11.77
C GLY A 300 3.13 -21.50 -11.47
N GLU A 301 3.86 -21.99 -12.47
CA GLU A 301 5.24 -22.48 -12.31
C GLU A 301 6.20 -21.33 -12.02
N LEU A 302 6.15 -20.26 -12.80
CA LEU A 302 6.93 -19.05 -12.58
C LEU A 302 6.61 -18.42 -11.22
N LEU A 303 5.31 -18.35 -10.86
CA LEU A 303 4.87 -17.87 -9.56
C LEU A 303 5.56 -18.66 -8.43
N ARG A 304 5.49 -20.01 -8.47
CA ARG A 304 6.12 -20.88 -7.45
C ARG A 304 7.63 -20.65 -7.34
N ALA A 305 8.31 -20.48 -8.46
CA ALA A 305 9.75 -20.20 -8.49
C ALA A 305 10.09 -18.84 -7.86
N LEU A 306 9.20 -17.84 -7.98
CA LEU A 306 9.43 -16.46 -7.51
C LEU A 306 8.85 -16.17 -6.11
N LEU A 307 7.98 -17.02 -5.55
CA LEU A 307 7.40 -16.84 -4.22
C LEU A 307 8.45 -16.59 -3.11
N PRO A 308 9.60 -17.31 -3.05
CA PRO A 308 10.60 -17.07 -2.02
C PRO A 308 11.21 -15.66 -2.03
N TYR A 309 11.17 -15.00 -3.19
CA TYR A 309 11.73 -13.65 -3.38
C TYR A 309 10.70 -12.54 -3.16
N THR A 310 9.48 -12.86 -2.74
CA THR A 310 8.43 -11.86 -2.44
C THR A 310 8.45 -11.43 -0.99
N LEU A 311 8.16 -10.15 -0.74
CA LEU A 311 8.10 -9.57 0.60
C LEU A 311 6.69 -9.02 0.88
N SER A 312 5.94 -9.72 1.75
CA SER A 312 4.59 -9.33 2.18
C SER A 312 4.54 -9.19 3.71
N CYS A 313 5.37 -8.32 4.27
CA CYS A 313 5.61 -8.22 5.70
C CYS A 313 5.48 -6.77 6.19
N SER A 314 4.79 -6.56 7.33
CA SER A 314 4.75 -5.24 8.00
C SER A 314 6.02 -4.92 8.80
N HIS A 315 6.87 -5.92 9.06
CA HIS A 315 8.09 -5.79 9.85
C HIS A 315 9.32 -6.34 9.10
N PRO A 316 9.62 -5.86 7.89
CA PRO A 316 10.65 -6.47 7.03
C PRO A 316 12.07 -6.34 7.61
N VAL A 317 12.29 -5.38 8.51
CA VAL A 317 13.62 -5.10 9.09
C VAL A 317 13.93 -5.93 10.36
N VAL A 318 12.96 -6.69 10.89
CA VAL A 318 13.14 -7.45 12.15
C VAL A 318 14.23 -8.51 12.02
N SER A 319 14.42 -9.10 10.85
CA SER A 319 15.48 -10.07 10.58
C SER A 319 16.91 -9.53 10.80
N ARG A 320 17.13 -8.21 10.63
CA ARG A 320 18.43 -7.57 10.91
C ARG A 320 18.88 -7.75 12.36
N TRP A 321 17.94 -7.61 13.29
CA TRP A 321 18.23 -7.78 14.72
C TRP A 321 18.64 -9.20 15.08
N HIS A 322 18.28 -10.16 14.23
CA HIS A 322 18.62 -11.57 14.39
C HIS A 322 19.80 -12.05 13.53
N ARG A 323 20.49 -11.13 12.82
CA ARG A 323 21.60 -11.43 11.91
C ARG A 323 21.22 -12.49 10.85
N GLN A 324 19.95 -12.57 10.49
CA GLN A 324 19.43 -13.47 9.45
C GLN A 324 19.17 -12.71 8.16
N PRO A 325 19.19 -13.40 7.00
CA PRO A 325 18.73 -12.82 5.75
C PRO A 325 17.34 -12.20 5.93
N GLN A 326 17.12 -11.06 5.30
CA GLN A 326 15.81 -10.43 5.40
C GLN A 326 14.73 -11.28 4.76
N GLY A 327 13.54 -11.23 5.33
CA GLY A 327 12.42 -12.03 4.88
C GLY A 327 11.14 -11.67 5.63
N ASN A 328 10.15 -12.48 5.43
CA ASN A 328 8.87 -12.35 6.08
C ASN A 328 8.99 -12.76 7.57
N CYS A 329 8.48 -11.93 8.50
CA CYS A 329 8.62 -12.18 9.93
C CYS A 329 7.85 -13.41 10.44
N GLY A 330 6.74 -13.78 9.76
CA GLY A 330 5.92 -14.95 10.06
C GLY A 330 4.81 -14.72 11.07
N TYR A 331 4.82 -13.63 11.84
CA TYR A 331 3.84 -13.37 12.91
C TYR A 331 2.91 -12.18 12.68
N CYS A 332 3.27 -11.23 11.81
CA CYS A 332 2.40 -10.09 11.51
C CYS A 332 1.21 -10.51 10.65
N PHE A 333 0.13 -9.74 10.71
CA PHE A 333 -1.11 -10.04 9.99
C PHE A 333 -0.91 -10.34 8.49
N PRO A 334 -0.15 -9.54 7.71
CA PRO A 334 0.15 -9.88 6.32
C PRO A 334 0.89 -11.21 6.14
N CYS A 335 1.80 -11.58 7.06
CA CYS A 335 2.48 -12.88 7.02
C CYS A 335 1.52 -14.03 7.31
N LEU A 336 0.61 -13.88 8.28
CA LEU A 336 -0.38 -14.91 8.59
C LEU A 336 -1.34 -15.14 7.42
N LEU A 337 -1.82 -14.06 6.78
CA LEU A 337 -2.65 -14.16 5.57
C LEU A 337 -1.88 -14.77 4.39
N ARG A 338 -0.59 -14.42 4.23
CA ARG A 338 0.26 -15.03 3.22
C ARG A 338 0.37 -16.54 3.44
N ARG A 339 0.54 -16.99 4.68
CA ARG A 339 0.63 -18.42 5.01
C ARG A 339 -0.67 -19.15 4.70
N ALA A 340 -1.81 -18.59 5.10
CA ALA A 340 -3.12 -19.15 4.78
C ALA A 340 -3.33 -19.29 3.28
N ALA A 341 -2.96 -18.25 2.51
CA ALA A 341 -3.05 -18.27 1.05
C ALA A 341 -2.10 -19.31 0.39
N LEU A 342 -0.85 -19.39 0.85
CA LEU A 342 0.12 -20.38 0.37
C LEU A 342 -0.30 -21.81 0.69
N HIS A 343 -1.04 -22.01 1.79
CA HIS A 343 -1.62 -23.31 2.13
C HIS A 343 -2.59 -23.81 1.05
N GLN A 344 -3.37 -22.92 0.44
CA GLN A 344 -4.32 -23.28 -0.64
C GLN A 344 -3.63 -23.91 -1.88
N ILE A 345 -2.35 -23.61 -2.07
CA ILE A 345 -1.55 -24.14 -3.18
C ILE A 345 -0.46 -25.12 -2.70
N ASN A 346 -0.55 -25.61 -1.45
CA ASN A 346 0.41 -26.51 -0.82
C ASN A 346 1.85 -25.97 -0.78
N ALA A 347 2.02 -24.67 -0.59
CA ALA A 347 3.31 -23.99 -0.59
C ALA A 347 3.63 -23.31 0.76
N ASP A 348 2.81 -23.47 1.81
CA ASP A 348 3.12 -22.92 3.15
C ASP A 348 4.11 -23.78 3.91
N GLN A 349 5.25 -23.19 4.28
CA GLN A 349 6.27 -23.83 5.12
C GLN A 349 6.70 -22.84 6.22
N GLY A 350 6.52 -23.20 7.50
CA GLY A 350 6.89 -22.37 8.64
C GLY A 350 8.36 -21.95 8.66
N ARG A 351 9.25 -22.81 8.13
CA ARG A 351 10.69 -22.56 8.04
C ARG A 351 11.09 -21.41 7.10
N ASP A 352 10.20 -20.99 6.21
CA ASP A 352 10.44 -19.88 5.26
C ASP A 352 10.27 -18.50 5.93
N TYR A 353 9.95 -18.49 7.22
CA TYR A 353 9.71 -17.30 8.02
C TYR A 353 10.69 -17.20 9.17
N LEU A 354 10.94 -15.98 9.63
CA LEU A 354 11.81 -15.72 10.79
C LEU A 354 11.27 -16.43 12.06
N TYR A 355 9.94 -16.44 12.23
CA TYR A 355 9.24 -17.15 13.30
C TYR A 355 8.14 -18.01 12.71
N ASP A 356 8.06 -19.24 13.16
CA ASP A 356 6.89 -20.09 12.85
C ASP A 356 5.77 -19.82 13.83
N ALA A 357 4.78 -19.01 13.40
CA ALA A 357 3.65 -18.61 14.24
C ALA A 357 2.80 -19.80 14.72
N LEU A 358 2.84 -20.94 14.04
CA LEU A 358 2.05 -22.12 14.42
C LEU A 358 2.83 -23.11 15.30
N GLY A 359 4.15 -23.13 15.15
CA GLY A 359 5.02 -24.07 15.90
C GLY A 359 5.61 -23.49 17.19
N ASP A 360 5.74 -22.15 17.30
CA ASP A 360 6.37 -21.50 18.44
C ASP A 360 5.33 -21.10 19.51
N GLU A 361 5.21 -21.92 20.54
CA GLU A 361 4.31 -21.67 21.69
C GLU A 361 4.62 -20.33 22.39
N ARG A 362 5.91 -19.95 22.48
CA ARG A 362 6.34 -18.69 23.12
C ARG A 362 5.84 -17.48 22.35
N LEU A 363 5.64 -17.63 21.05
CA LEU A 363 5.11 -16.55 20.21
C LEU A 363 3.67 -16.22 20.58
N LEU A 364 2.83 -17.23 20.78
CA LEU A 364 1.43 -17.04 21.20
C LEU A 364 1.32 -16.27 22.53
N ALA A 365 2.18 -16.59 23.49
CA ALA A 365 2.24 -15.92 24.79
C ALA A 365 2.84 -14.51 24.73
N ASN A 366 3.62 -14.19 23.68
CA ASN A 366 4.26 -12.88 23.55
C ASN A 366 3.22 -11.76 23.34
N ARG A 367 3.30 -10.72 24.20
CA ARG A 367 2.31 -9.62 24.18
C ARG A 367 2.24 -8.92 22.81
N VAL A 368 3.37 -8.65 22.18
CA VAL A 368 3.48 -7.88 20.93
C VAL A 368 3.42 -8.82 19.72
N ARG A 369 4.34 -9.76 19.61
CA ARG A 369 4.46 -10.62 18.42
C ARG A 369 3.30 -11.61 18.26
N GLY A 370 2.67 -12.03 19.34
CA GLY A 370 1.49 -12.91 19.32
C GLY A 370 0.15 -12.18 19.10
N ALA A 371 0.15 -10.85 19.07
CA ALA A 371 -1.09 -10.07 19.05
C ALA A 371 -1.95 -10.35 17.80
N ASP A 372 -1.34 -10.41 16.63
CA ASP A 372 -2.07 -10.67 15.38
C ASP A 372 -2.62 -12.09 15.30
N LEU A 373 -1.84 -13.10 15.77
CA LEU A 373 -2.31 -14.47 15.81
C LEU A 373 -3.48 -14.64 16.80
N ARG A 374 -3.38 -14.07 18.01
CA ARG A 374 -4.49 -14.09 18.98
C ARG A 374 -5.74 -13.40 18.42
N SER A 375 -5.56 -12.29 17.69
CA SER A 375 -6.69 -11.59 17.06
C SER A 375 -7.37 -12.44 15.98
N LEU A 376 -6.61 -13.22 15.21
CA LEU A 376 -7.16 -14.16 14.23
C LEU A 376 -7.92 -15.30 14.93
N LEU A 377 -7.33 -15.92 15.94
CA LEU A 377 -7.98 -17.00 16.70
C LEU A 377 -9.27 -16.51 17.34
N PHE A 378 -9.26 -15.35 17.99
CA PHE A 378 -10.44 -14.73 18.57
C PHE A 378 -11.52 -14.42 17.52
N ALA A 379 -11.14 -13.91 16.36
CA ALA A 379 -12.08 -13.63 15.27
C ALA A 379 -12.75 -14.92 14.77
N LEU A 380 -12.00 -16.01 14.64
CA LEU A 380 -12.52 -17.30 14.19
C LEU A 380 -13.44 -17.95 15.24
N GLN A 381 -13.11 -17.88 16.54
CA GLN A 381 -13.99 -18.35 17.60
C GLN A 381 -15.35 -17.64 17.61
N ASN A 382 -15.36 -16.36 17.26
CA ASN A 382 -16.56 -15.52 17.21
C ASN A 382 -17.13 -15.40 15.78
N TRP A 383 -16.62 -16.19 14.84
CA TRP A 383 -17.13 -16.26 13.49
C TRP A 383 -18.31 -17.21 13.45
N GLU A 384 -19.48 -16.70 13.75
CA GLU A 384 -20.71 -17.45 13.59
C GLU A 384 -21.16 -17.44 12.14
N ASP A 385 -21.62 -18.58 11.67
CA ASP A 385 -22.07 -18.80 10.28
C ASP A 385 -23.44 -18.12 9.97
N SER A 386 -23.84 -17.11 10.76
CA SER A 386 -25.08 -16.41 10.49
C SER A 386 -24.87 -15.28 9.47
N ASN A 387 -25.48 -15.40 8.31
CA ASN A 387 -25.50 -14.42 7.21
C ASN A 387 -25.79 -12.98 7.66
N ARG A 388 -26.58 -12.79 8.70
CA ARG A 388 -26.92 -11.46 9.24
C ARG A 388 -25.74 -10.79 9.93
N GLN A 389 -24.97 -11.52 10.69
CA GLN A 389 -23.81 -10.98 11.42
C GLN A 389 -22.64 -10.74 10.47
N ALA A 390 -22.45 -11.57 9.47
CA ALA A 390 -21.40 -11.39 8.45
C ALA A 390 -21.61 -10.09 7.66
N ARG A 391 -22.83 -9.76 7.27
CA ARG A 391 -23.17 -8.46 6.62
C ARG A 391 -22.89 -7.27 7.52
N LEU A 392 -23.21 -7.34 8.82
CA LEU A 392 -22.89 -6.29 9.79
C LEU A 392 -21.37 -6.11 9.96
N ARG A 393 -20.62 -7.22 9.95
CA ARG A 393 -19.15 -7.20 10.02
C ARG A 393 -18.53 -6.51 8.80
N LEU A 394 -19.11 -6.72 7.61
CA LEU A 394 -18.67 -6.05 6.40
C LEU A 394 -18.77 -4.52 6.53
N HIS A 395 -19.86 -3.99 7.09
CA HIS A 395 -20.02 -2.55 7.31
C HIS A 395 -19.05 -1.96 8.35
N ARG A 396 -18.43 -2.77 9.19
CA ARG A 396 -17.35 -2.31 10.10
C ARG A 396 -16.08 -1.91 9.37
N THR A 397 -15.89 -2.30 8.12
CA THR A 397 -14.73 -1.91 7.33
C THR A 397 -14.81 -0.45 6.88
N GLY A 398 -16.01 0.13 6.83
CA GLY A 398 -16.33 1.47 6.36
C GLY A 398 -17.43 1.45 5.30
N PRO A 399 -17.74 2.60 4.70
CA PRO A 399 -18.69 2.68 3.59
C PRO A 399 -18.23 1.82 2.41
N LEU A 400 -19.15 1.11 1.77
CA LEU A 400 -18.83 0.21 0.67
C LEU A 400 -19.68 0.56 -0.56
N PRO A 401 -19.11 1.17 -1.59
CA PRO A 401 -19.79 1.39 -2.87
C PRO A 401 -19.90 0.09 -3.66
N GLY A 402 -20.99 -0.12 -4.40
CA GLY A 402 -21.17 -1.22 -5.35
C GLY A 402 -21.72 -2.50 -4.74
N ASP A 403 -21.37 -3.65 -5.31
CA ASP A 403 -21.94 -4.96 -5.00
C ASP A 403 -21.50 -5.48 -3.61
N LEU A 404 -22.40 -5.42 -2.64
CA LEU A 404 -22.17 -5.90 -1.27
C LEU A 404 -22.16 -7.43 -1.18
N GLU A 405 -22.88 -8.13 -2.07
CA GLU A 405 -22.95 -9.59 -2.02
C GLU A 405 -21.61 -10.22 -2.42
N SER A 406 -21.00 -9.75 -3.51
CA SER A 406 -19.66 -10.19 -3.92
C SER A 406 -18.62 -9.95 -2.83
N ARG A 407 -18.70 -8.81 -2.12
CA ARG A 407 -17.78 -8.49 -1.00
C ARG A 407 -17.99 -9.37 0.22
N HIS A 408 -19.26 -9.69 0.50
CA HIS A 408 -19.59 -10.63 1.55
C HIS A 408 -18.99 -12.02 1.26
N GLN A 409 -19.12 -12.51 0.04
CA GLN A 409 -18.54 -13.79 -0.39
C GLN A 409 -17.01 -13.80 -0.23
N VAL A 410 -16.32 -12.72 -0.60
CA VAL A 410 -14.87 -12.59 -0.40
C VAL A 410 -14.49 -12.59 1.09
N LEU A 411 -15.27 -11.92 1.93
CA LEU A 411 -15.05 -11.90 3.37
C LEU A 411 -15.19 -13.31 3.97
N GLU A 412 -16.24 -14.03 3.61
CA GLU A 412 -16.47 -15.41 4.06
C GLU A 412 -15.40 -16.37 3.54
N ALA A 413 -15.06 -16.27 2.27
CA ALA A 413 -14.01 -17.09 1.66
C ALA A 413 -12.65 -16.87 2.33
N GLY A 414 -12.29 -15.61 2.61
CA GLY A 414 -11.04 -15.29 3.29
C GLY A 414 -10.98 -15.79 4.73
N MET A 415 -12.08 -15.72 5.49
CA MET A 415 -12.16 -16.30 6.84
C MET A 415 -12.08 -17.83 6.79
N THR A 416 -12.71 -18.46 5.81
CA THR A 416 -12.63 -19.90 5.58
C THR A 416 -11.22 -20.35 5.22
N GLU A 417 -10.52 -19.59 4.37
CA GLU A 417 -9.12 -19.85 4.00
C GLU A 417 -8.22 -19.85 5.24
N ILE A 418 -8.37 -18.86 6.13
CA ILE A 418 -7.61 -18.76 7.38
C ILE A 418 -7.97 -19.92 8.32
N LYS A 419 -9.26 -20.23 8.47
CA LYS A 419 -9.75 -21.33 9.31
C LYS A 419 -9.18 -22.68 8.87
N THR A 420 -9.22 -22.97 7.56
CA THR A 420 -8.69 -24.20 6.97
C THR A 420 -7.19 -24.33 7.23
N TRP A 421 -6.41 -23.28 6.97
CA TRP A 421 -4.97 -23.27 7.24
C TRP A 421 -4.65 -23.56 8.71
N LEU A 422 -5.32 -22.87 9.64
CA LEU A 422 -5.10 -23.07 11.07
C LEU A 422 -5.54 -24.47 11.52
N TRP A 423 -6.68 -24.95 11.00
CA TRP A 423 -7.18 -26.28 11.33
C TRP A 423 -6.21 -27.39 10.90
N ASP A 424 -5.66 -27.30 9.72
CA ASP A 424 -4.75 -28.30 9.16
C ASP A 424 -3.34 -28.25 9.77
N LYS A 425 -2.86 -27.06 10.11
CA LYS A 425 -1.45 -26.82 10.47
C LYS A 425 -1.20 -26.45 11.94
N ALA A 426 -2.24 -26.10 12.70
CA ALA A 426 -2.05 -25.70 14.11
C ALA A 426 -1.57 -26.86 15.00
N HIS A 427 -0.57 -26.57 15.81
CA HIS A 427 -0.07 -27.48 16.84
C HIS A 427 -1.04 -27.52 18.03
N SER A 428 -0.86 -28.50 18.93
CA SER A 428 -1.75 -28.77 20.05
C SER A 428 -2.02 -27.55 20.96
N HIS A 429 -1.01 -26.74 21.24
CA HIS A 429 -1.15 -25.52 22.05
C HIS A 429 -2.09 -24.49 21.44
N LEU A 430 -2.10 -24.34 20.09
CA LEU A 430 -3.04 -23.43 19.41
C LEU A 430 -4.46 -23.98 19.42
N ARG A 431 -4.62 -25.30 19.23
CA ARG A 431 -5.93 -25.96 19.29
C ARG A 431 -6.54 -25.82 20.68
N GLN A 432 -5.72 -26.01 21.72
CA GLN A 432 -6.14 -25.81 23.11
C GLN A 432 -6.54 -24.35 23.37
N TYR A 433 -5.75 -23.38 22.90
CA TYR A 433 -6.06 -21.96 23.05
C TYR A 433 -7.35 -21.57 22.33
N ALA A 434 -7.59 -22.12 21.14
CA ALA A 434 -8.77 -21.85 20.33
C ALA A 434 -10.01 -22.68 20.74
N ASN A 435 -9.91 -23.59 21.72
CA ASN A 435 -10.96 -24.54 22.10
C ASN A 435 -11.46 -25.39 20.91
N TRP A 436 -10.53 -25.88 20.07
CA TRP A 436 -10.82 -26.71 18.89
C TRP A 436 -10.51 -28.19 19.14
#